data_b7d1aa7d7b229e75911390143ff03ce6
#
_entry.id   b7d1aa7d7b229e75911390143ff03ce6
#
_cell.length_a   1.000
_cell.length_b   1.000
_cell.length_c   1.000
_cell.angle_alpha   90.00
_cell.angle_beta   90.00
_cell.angle_gamma   90.00
#
_symmetry.space_group_name_H-M   'P 1'
#
loop_
_entity.id
_entity.type
_entity.pdbx_description
1 polymer ?
#
loop_
_entity_poly.entity_id
_entity_poly.type
_entity_poly.pdbx_seq_one_letter_code
_entity_poly.pdbx_strand_id
1 'polypeptide(L)'
;METARYYGTSELQLGPALARHPDPQRILQTKIPPQDDPAAFEAELERSFKLLGVERVELLAVHGLNLREHLEQTLRPGGCMEVLRRWQDEGAIGHVGFSSHGPLELLLEAIASDAFDYINLHWYYIRQDNGPALTAARERDMGVFLISPTDKGGHLHSPSARLLKLCDPLHPIVFNDLFCLSDPRVHTISVGAARPSDLGLHLEALGLLEQAPALVNAIAERLQQGLKERLGESWLQSWQQGLPSWSDTPGEINLPVLLWLHTLFQGWDLESFAQARYGLLGNGSHWFPGRNANRFEAGPTEPAAVSEAQLLEALQASPWQQEIPGILRQLKARFGHQKVKRLGP
;
A
#
# COMPACT_ATOMS: atom_id res chain seq x y z
N MET A 1 -3.20 12.49 -13.88
CA MET A 1 -3.80 12.96 -12.62
C MET A 1 -4.68 11.88 -12.05
N GLU A 2 -4.73 11.72 -10.72
CA GLU A 2 -5.47 10.64 -10.07
C GLU A 2 -6.36 11.19 -8.95
N THR A 3 -7.59 10.68 -8.86
CA THR A 3 -8.55 10.93 -7.79
C THR A 3 -9.39 9.68 -7.52
N ALA A 4 -10.40 9.77 -6.68
CA ALA A 4 -11.40 8.75 -6.46
C ALA A 4 -12.67 9.35 -5.88
N ARG A 5 -13.81 8.67 -6.10
CA ARG A 5 -15.15 9.07 -5.65
C ARG A 5 -15.22 9.37 -4.15
N TYR A 6 -14.49 8.63 -3.33
CA TYR A 6 -14.49 8.80 -1.87
C TYR A 6 -13.22 9.44 -1.30
N TYR A 7 -12.48 10.21 -2.11
CA TYR A 7 -11.39 11.05 -1.60
C TYR A 7 -11.93 12.42 -1.13
N GLY A 8 -12.91 12.41 -0.24
CA GLY A 8 -13.52 13.60 0.32
C GLY A 8 -14.09 14.52 -0.76
N THR A 9 -13.55 15.73 -0.85
CA THR A 9 -13.96 16.76 -1.83
C THR A 9 -13.06 16.81 -3.08
N SER A 10 -12.19 15.82 -3.29
CA SER A 10 -11.15 15.87 -4.33
C SER A 10 -11.74 16.06 -5.74
N GLU A 11 -12.76 15.27 -6.13
CA GLU A 11 -13.40 15.43 -7.45
C GLU A 11 -14.07 16.79 -7.61
N LEU A 12 -14.74 17.28 -6.57
CA LEU A 12 -15.37 18.60 -6.56
C LEU A 12 -14.36 19.75 -6.74
N GLN A 13 -13.16 19.62 -6.16
CA GLN A 13 -12.09 20.61 -6.29
C GLN A 13 -11.36 20.49 -7.63
N LEU A 14 -11.20 19.26 -8.11
CA LEU A 14 -10.47 18.99 -9.34
C LEU A 14 -11.24 19.44 -10.59
N GLY A 15 -12.57 19.25 -10.65
CA GLY A 15 -13.39 19.63 -11.79
C GLY A 15 -13.18 21.08 -12.26
N PRO A 16 -13.34 22.10 -11.40
CA PRO A 16 -13.06 23.49 -11.78
C PRO A 16 -11.60 23.75 -12.18
N ALA A 17 -10.65 22.99 -11.64
CA ALA A 17 -9.24 23.11 -12.03
C ALA A 17 -9.00 22.53 -13.44
N LEU A 18 -9.60 21.38 -13.75
CA LEU A 18 -9.56 20.77 -15.08
C LEU A 18 -10.13 21.71 -16.15
N ALA A 19 -11.27 22.31 -15.87
CA ALA A 19 -11.92 23.27 -16.79
C ALA A 19 -11.08 24.52 -17.07
N ARG A 20 -10.35 25.01 -16.05
CA ARG A 20 -9.47 26.20 -16.19
C ARG A 20 -8.14 25.89 -16.89
N HIS A 21 -7.71 24.66 -16.85
CA HIS A 21 -6.43 24.22 -17.40
C HIS A 21 -6.65 23.03 -18.35
N PRO A 22 -7.27 23.24 -19.53
CA PRO A 22 -7.47 22.17 -20.49
C PRO A 22 -6.13 21.67 -21.02
N ASP A 23 -5.98 20.35 -21.09
CA ASP A 23 -4.80 19.69 -21.62
C ASP A 23 -5.21 18.38 -22.30
N PRO A 24 -5.13 18.30 -23.63
CA PRO A 24 -5.55 17.12 -24.38
C PRO A 24 -4.65 15.89 -24.17
N GLN A 25 -3.45 16.08 -23.61
CA GLN A 25 -2.54 14.97 -23.29
C GLN A 25 -2.69 14.47 -21.85
N ARG A 26 -3.60 15.07 -21.09
CA ARG A 26 -3.82 14.68 -19.69
C ARG A 26 -4.42 13.29 -19.61
N ILE A 27 -3.77 12.42 -18.85
CA ILE A 27 -4.36 11.16 -18.41
C ILE A 27 -5.05 11.40 -17.08
N LEU A 28 -6.38 11.23 -17.04
CA LEU A 28 -7.20 11.38 -15.83
C LEU A 28 -7.66 10.01 -15.36
N GLN A 29 -7.45 9.73 -14.07
CA GLN A 29 -7.95 8.55 -13.39
C GLN A 29 -8.92 8.95 -12.28
N THR A 30 -10.08 8.28 -12.22
CA THR A 30 -10.90 8.21 -11.01
C THR A 30 -11.25 6.78 -10.65
N LYS A 31 -11.83 6.54 -9.47
CA LYS A 31 -12.09 5.20 -8.95
C LYS A 31 -13.43 5.18 -8.24
N ILE A 32 -14.19 4.10 -8.47
CA ILE A 32 -15.50 3.85 -7.86
C ILE A 32 -15.45 2.53 -7.11
N PRO A 33 -15.84 2.46 -5.81
CA PRO A 33 -15.93 1.20 -5.08
C PRO A 33 -16.95 0.26 -5.71
N PRO A 34 -16.68 -1.05 -5.72
CA PRO A 34 -17.67 -2.03 -6.17
C PRO A 34 -18.91 -1.97 -5.27
N GLN A 35 -20.05 -2.27 -5.83
CA GLN A 35 -21.34 -2.32 -5.15
C GLN A 35 -22.10 -3.57 -5.55
N ASP A 36 -22.94 -4.05 -4.64
CA ASP A 36 -23.80 -5.20 -4.93
C ASP A 36 -24.89 -4.86 -5.96
N ASP A 37 -25.42 -3.63 -5.90
CA ASP A 37 -26.36 -3.12 -6.90
C ASP A 37 -25.61 -2.37 -8.02
N PRO A 38 -25.58 -2.89 -9.26
CA PRO A 38 -24.94 -2.23 -10.41
C PRO A 38 -25.53 -0.86 -10.74
N ALA A 39 -26.81 -0.64 -10.47
CA ALA A 39 -27.44 0.67 -10.68
C ALA A 39 -26.93 1.71 -9.69
N ALA A 40 -26.70 1.32 -8.44
CA ALA A 40 -26.06 2.18 -7.45
C ALA A 40 -24.58 2.47 -7.81
N PHE A 41 -23.86 1.48 -8.34
CA PHE A 41 -22.50 1.67 -8.86
C PHE A 41 -22.49 2.69 -10.02
N GLU A 42 -23.40 2.56 -10.97
CA GLU A 42 -23.52 3.47 -12.10
C GLU A 42 -23.86 4.89 -11.66
N ALA A 43 -24.78 5.07 -10.72
CA ALA A 43 -25.13 6.38 -10.16
C ALA A 43 -23.92 7.09 -9.53
N GLU A 44 -23.02 6.36 -8.85
CA GLU A 44 -21.78 6.92 -8.32
C GLU A 44 -20.78 7.26 -9.44
N LEU A 45 -20.74 6.48 -10.51
CA LEU A 45 -19.94 6.76 -11.69
C LEU A 45 -20.40 8.06 -12.39
N GLU A 46 -21.70 8.20 -12.67
CA GLU A 46 -22.29 9.43 -13.21
C GLU A 46 -21.99 10.65 -12.35
N ARG A 47 -22.08 10.47 -11.02
CA ARG A 47 -21.78 11.54 -10.08
C ARG A 47 -20.32 11.97 -10.14
N SER A 48 -19.38 11.05 -10.29
CA SER A 48 -17.95 11.36 -10.46
C SER A 48 -17.72 12.17 -11.73
N PHE A 49 -18.27 11.77 -12.86
CA PHE A 49 -18.15 12.50 -14.11
C PHE A 49 -18.74 13.91 -14.01
N LYS A 50 -19.90 14.06 -13.35
CA LYS A 50 -20.53 15.35 -13.09
C LYS A 50 -19.66 16.24 -12.20
N LEU A 51 -19.06 15.73 -11.14
CA LEU A 51 -18.19 16.49 -10.23
C LEU A 51 -16.90 16.92 -10.91
N LEU A 52 -16.31 16.04 -11.71
CA LEU A 52 -15.12 16.32 -12.50
C LEU A 52 -15.40 17.24 -13.70
N GLY A 53 -16.66 17.32 -14.15
CA GLY A 53 -17.05 18.10 -15.33
C GLY A 53 -16.45 17.56 -16.63
N VAL A 54 -16.36 16.25 -16.76
CA VAL A 54 -15.77 15.56 -17.91
C VAL A 54 -16.75 14.59 -18.56
N GLU A 55 -16.62 14.41 -19.88
CA GLU A 55 -17.36 13.41 -20.65
C GLU A 55 -16.59 12.09 -20.81
N ARG A 56 -15.27 12.12 -20.51
CA ARG A 56 -14.36 10.99 -20.65
C ARG A 56 -13.28 11.01 -19.58
N VAL A 57 -12.90 9.82 -19.11
CA VAL A 57 -11.69 9.55 -18.37
C VAL A 57 -10.85 8.50 -19.09
N GLU A 58 -9.53 8.66 -19.11
CA GLU A 58 -8.64 7.67 -19.73
C GLU A 58 -8.57 6.40 -18.91
N LEU A 59 -8.67 6.53 -17.59
CA LEU A 59 -8.50 5.42 -16.65
C LEU A 59 -9.62 5.43 -15.60
N LEU A 60 -10.34 4.34 -15.47
CA LEU A 60 -11.30 4.12 -14.39
C LEU A 60 -10.96 2.85 -13.63
N ALA A 61 -10.82 2.93 -12.31
CA ALA A 61 -10.56 1.75 -11.49
C ALA A 61 -11.76 1.38 -10.60
N VAL A 62 -12.00 0.08 -10.45
CA VAL A 62 -12.76 -0.45 -9.31
C VAL A 62 -11.96 -0.20 -8.05
N HIS A 63 -12.50 0.60 -7.13
CA HIS A 63 -11.78 1.12 -5.98
C HIS A 63 -11.82 0.18 -4.78
N GLY A 64 -10.66 -0.27 -4.35
CA GLY A 64 -10.56 -1.04 -3.11
C GLY A 64 -11.11 -2.47 -3.24
N LEU A 65 -10.74 -3.17 -4.30
CA LEU A 65 -11.01 -4.59 -4.48
C LEU A 65 -10.17 -5.38 -3.47
N ASN A 66 -10.60 -5.40 -2.20
CA ASN A 66 -9.82 -5.88 -1.06
C ASN A 66 -10.32 -7.21 -0.48
N LEU A 67 -11.52 -7.63 -0.85
CA LEU A 67 -12.18 -8.85 -0.40
C LEU A 67 -12.65 -9.64 -1.62
N ARG A 68 -12.80 -10.96 -1.48
CA ARG A 68 -13.37 -11.82 -2.52
C ARG A 68 -14.76 -11.37 -2.95
N GLU A 69 -15.58 -10.93 -1.99
CA GLU A 69 -16.89 -10.35 -2.27
C GLU A 69 -16.83 -9.17 -3.25
N HIS A 70 -15.84 -8.30 -3.12
CA HIS A 70 -15.64 -7.17 -4.04
C HIS A 70 -15.32 -7.63 -5.47
N LEU A 71 -14.54 -8.71 -5.60
CA LEU A 71 -14.24 -9.31 -6.90
C LEU A 71 -15.49 -9.95 -7.51
N GLU A 72 -16.28 -10.66 -6.72
CA GLU A 72 -17.54 -11.28 -7.13
C GLU A 72 -18.56 -10.23 -7.55
N GLN A 73 -18.79 -9.17 -6.78
CA GLN A 73 -19.66 -8.03 -7.12
C GLN A 73 -19.24 -7.39 -8.45
N THR A 74 -17.94 -7.35 -8.71
CA THR A 74 -17.41 -6.76 -9.94
C THR A 74 -17.61 -7.66 -11.15
N LEU A 75 -17.28 -8.94 -11.05
CA LEU A 75 -17.14 -9.84 -12.20
C LEU A 75 -18.35 -10.76 -12.46
N ARG A 76 -19.28 -10.89 -11.52
CA ARG A 76 -20.49 -11.71 -11.73
C ARG A 76 -21.32 -11.20 -12.90
N PRO A 77 -22.11 -12.05 -13.59
CA PRO A 77 -23.08 -11.60 -14.57
C PRO A 77 -24.02 -10.53 -14.00
N GLY A 78 -24.24 -9.45 -14.74
CA GLY A 78 -24.98 -8.27 -14.26
C GLY A 78 -24.22 -7.43 -13.22
N GLY A 79 -22.93 -7.65 -13.00
CA GLY A 79 -22.13 -6.91 -12.00
C GLY A 79 -21.56 -5.59 -12.51
N CYS A 80 -20.69 -4.96 -11.67
CA CYS A 80 -20.13 -3.64 -11.98
C CYS A 80 -19.34 -3.62 -13.30
N MET A 81 -18.71 -4.74 -13.69
CA MET A 81 -17.92 -4.81 -14.92
C MET A 81 -18.79 -4.62 -16.18
N GLU A 82 -20.02 -5.10 -16.20
CA GLU A 82 -20.91 -4.89 -17.36
C GLU A 82 -21.27 -3.40 -17.54
N VAL A 83 -21.46 -2.68 -16.44
CA VAL A 83 -21.62 -1.21 -16.47
C VAL A 83 -20.39 -0.56 -17.06
N LEU A 84 -19.19 -0.93 -16.56
CA LEU A 84 -17.92 -0.37 -17.03
C LEU A 84 -17.67 -0.63 -18.52
N ARG A 85 -17.98 -1.84 -19.01
CA ARG A 85 -17.82 -2.19 -20.42
C ARG A 85 -18.77 -1.39 -21.31
N ARG A 86 -20.02 -1.19 -20.90
CA ARG A 86 -20.96 -0.33 -21.63
C ARG A 86 -20.42 1.11 -21.75
N TRP A 87 -19.94 1.71 -20.66
CA TRP A 87 -19.36 3.05 -20.67
C TRP A 87 -18.06 3.13 -21.50
N GLN A 88 -17.32 2.03 -21.54
CA GLN A 88 -16.12 1.91 -22.39
C GLN A 88 -16.50 1.83 -23.87
N ASP A 89 -17.52 1.05 -24.24
CA ASP A 89 -18.05 0.95 -25.60
C ASP A 89 -18.64 2.28 -26.09
N GLU A 90 -19.23 3.07 -25.20
CA GLU A 90 -19.69 4.44 -25.45
C GLU A 90 -18.55 5.46 -25.57
N GLY A 91 -17.31 5.08 -25.26
CA GLY A 91 -16.13 5.93 -25.36
C GLY A 91 -15.89 6.84 -24.16
N ALA A 92 -16.70 6.74 -23.10
CA ALA A 92 -16.57 7.54 -21.89
C ALA A 92 -15.41 7.07 -20.98
N ILE A 93 -15.01 5.80 -21.07
CA ILE A 93 -13.89 5.21 -20.34
C ILE A 93 -12.87 4.67 -21.34
N GLY A 94 -11.58 5.01 -21.15
CA GLY A 94 -10.51 4.46 -21.99
C GLY A 94 -10.12 3.04 -21.55
N HIS A 95 -9.63 2.88 -20.33
CA HIS A 95 -9.19 1.61 -19.76
C HIS A 95 -9.80 1.38 -18.39
N VAL A 96 -10.11 0.12 -18.09
CA VAL A 96 -10.69 -0.32 -16.81
C VAL A 96 -9.64 -1.04 -15.99
N GLY A 97 -9.40 -0.58 -14.75
CA GLY A 97 -8.48 -1.22 -13.83
C GLY A 97 -9.11 -1.48 -12.46
N PHE A 98 -8.25 -1.84 -11.50
CA PHE A 98 -8.66 -1.91 -10.10
C PHE A 98 -7.55 -1.43 -9.16
N SER A 99 -7.94 -1.01 -7.95
CA SER A 99 -7.00 -0.73 -6.86
C SER A 99 -7.23 -1.70 -5.70
N SER A 100 -6.16 -2.12 -5.04
CA SER A 100 -6.29 -3.05 -3.92
C SER A 100 -5.29 -2.83 -2.79
N HIS A 101 -5.78 -3.09 -1.58
CA HIS A 101 -5.02 -3.31 -0.35
C HIS A 101 -5.19 -4.74 0.18
N GLY A 102 -5.81 -5.61 -0.62
CA GLY A 102 -6.09 -6.99 -0.27
C GLY A 102 -4.85 -7.88 -0.27
N PRO A 103 -5.01 -9.15 0.11
CA PRO A 103 -3.93 -10.12 0.11
C PRO A 103 -3.47 -10.46 -1.32
N LEU A 104 -2.23 -10.94 -1.44
CA LEU A 104 -1.62 -11.26 -2.73
C LEU A 104 -2.45 -12.25 -3.56
N GLU A 105 -3.03 -13.26 -2.92
CA GLU A 105 -3.85 -14.28 -3.58
C GLU A 105 -5.05 -13.66 -4.30
N LEU A 106 -5.70 -12.66 -3.69
CA LEU A 106 -6.81 -11.95 -4.30
C LEU A 106 -6.36 -11.07 -5.48
N LEU A 107 -5.18 -10.44 -5.36
CA LEU A 107 -4.60 -9.69 -6.48
C LEU A 107 -4.33 -10.61 -7.67
N LEU A 108 -3.72 -11.76 -7.41
CA LEU A 108 -3.41 -12.76 -8.46
C LEU A 108 -4.69 -13.31 -9.11
N GLU A 109 -5.76 -13.55 -8.32
CA GLU A 109 -7.05 -13.98 -8.84
C GLU A 109 -7.70 -12.90 -9.73
N ALA A 110 -7.69 -11.64 -9.29
CA ALA A 110 -8.21 -10.53 -10.07
C ALA A 110 -7.43 -10.33 -11.38
N ILE A 111 -6.10 -10.42 -11.34
CA ILE A 111 -5.23 -10.37 -12.53
C ILE A 111 -5.53 -11.54 -13.47
N ALA A 112 -5.71 -12.75 -12.93
CA ALA A 112 -5.96 -13.96 -13.70
C ALA A 112 -7.35 -13.97 -14.39
N SER A 113 -8.25 -13.10 -13.98
CA SER A 113 -9.59 -12.97 -14.61
C SER A 113 -9.54 -12.38 -16.03
N ASP A 114 -8.43 -11.77 -16.43
CA ASP A 114 -8.26 -11.05 -17.71
C ASP A 114 -9.32 -9.93 -17.94
N ALA A 115 -9.97 -9.47 -16.85
CA ALA A 115 -11.04 -8.48 -16.92
C ALA A 115 -10.54 -7.03 -16.76
N PHE A 116 -9.26 -6.81 -16.47
CA PHE A 116 -8.71 -5.49 -16.16
C PHE A 116 -7.51 -5.16 -17.03
N ASP A 117 -7.40 -3.89 -17.42
CA ASP A 117 -6.31 -3.38 -18.23
C ASP A 117 -5.12 -2.91 -17.38
N TYR A 118 -5.35 -2.58 -16.08
CA TYR A 118 -4.30 -2.11 -15.17
C TYR A 118 -4.65 -2.33 -13.70
N ILE A 119 -3.62 -2.24 -12.85
CA ILE A 119 -3.74 -2.37 -11.39
C ILE A 119 -3.04 -1.22 -10.66
N ASN A 120 -3.69 -0.72 -9.58
CA ASN A 120 -3.08 0.16 -8.59
C ASN A 120 -2.78 -0.64 -7.32
N LEU A 121 -1.50 -0.80 -6.96
CA LEU A 121 -1.09 -1.62 -5.82
C LEU A 121 0.09 -1.02 -5.05
N HIS A 122 0.48 -1.72 -3.97
CA HIS A 122 1.62 -1.37 -3.12
C HIS A 122 2.84 -2.19 -3.49
N TRP A 123 3.95 -1.53 -3.81
CA TRP A 123 5.27 -2.14 -3.95
C TRP A 123 6.33 -1.03 -3.83
N TYR A 124 7.18 -1.11 -2.80
CA TYR A 124 8.19 -0.10 -2.45
C TYR A 124 9.44 -0.76 -1.93
N TYR A 125 10.54 -0.03 -1.81
CA TYR A 125 11.79 -0.60 -1.28
C TYR A 125 11.61 -1.32 0.06
N ILE A 126 10.84 -0.73 0.98
CA ILE A 126 10.59 -1.32 2.31
C ILE A 126 9.55 -2.46 2.31
N ARG A 127 8.81 -2.65 1.24
CA ARG A 127 7.76 -3.67 1.15
C ARG A 127 7.58 -4.18 -0.29
N GLN A 128 7.99 -5.40 -0.53
CA GLN A 128 8.06 -5.99 -1.87
C GLN A 128 7.18 -7.24 -2.02
N ASP A 129 6.29 -7.52 -1.07
CA ASP A 129 5.45 -8.74 -1.02
C ASP A 129 4.58 -8.92 -2.29
N ASN A 130 4.19 -7.82 -2.94
CA ASN A 130 3.40 -7.85 -4.18
C ASN A 130 4.24 -8.04 -5.46
N GLY A 131 5.52 -8.37 -5.36
CA GLY A 131 6.36 -8.67 -6.51
C GLY A 131 5.76 -9.72 -7.48
N PRO A 132 5.15 -10.82 -7.00
CA PRO A 132 4.45 -11.79 -7.85
C PRO A 132 3.27 -11.18 -8.63
N ALA A 133 2.53 -10.22 -8.03
CA ALA A 133 1.43 -9.52 -8.72
C ALA A 133 1.95 -8.64 -9.86
N LEU A 134 3.11 -7.98 -9.70
CA LEU A 134 3.76 -7.23 -10.78
C LEU A 134 4.12 -8.15 -11.95
N THR A 135 4.66 -9.34 -11.65
CA THR A 135 5.01 -10.34 -12.67
C THR A 135 3.77 -10.84 -13.41
N ALA A 136 2.72 -11.22 -12.68
CA ALA A 136 1.47 -11.68 -13.26
C ALA A 136 0.78 -10.60 -14.12
N ALA A 137 0.83 -9.33 -13.69
CA ALA A 137 0.30 -8.20 -14.45
C ALA A 137 1.08 -8.01 -15.78
N ARG A 138 2.42 -8.06 -15.73
CA ARG A 138 3.26 -7.96 -16.93
C ARG A 138 3.01 -9.09 -17.94
N GLU A 139 2.84 -10.32 -17.48
CA GLU A 139 2.54 -11.48 -18.33
C GLU A 139 1.20 -11.35 -19.07
N ARG A 140 0.31 -10.46 -18.59
CA ARG A 140 -1.00 -10.15 -19.20
C ARG A 140 -1.06 -8.77 -19.86
N ASP A 141 0.07 -8.13 -20.07
CA ASP A 141 0.16 -6.78 -20.65
C ASP A 141 -0.66 -5.72 -19.88
N MET A 142 -0.80 -5.90 -18.57
CA MET A 142 -1.53 -4.97 -17.71
C MET A 142 -0.62 -3.81 -17.27
N GLY A 143 -1.19 -2.59 -17.23
CA GLY A 143 -0.54 -1.43 -16.63
C GLY A 143 -0.37 -1.58 -15.10
N VAL A 144 0.78 -1.16 -14.55
CA VAL A 144 1.04 -1.19 -13.11
C VAL A 144 1.30 0.22 -12.59
N PHE A 145 0.47 0.63 -11.63
CA PHE A 145 0.56 1.91 -10.91
C PHE A 145 0.88 1.64 -9.44
N LEU A 146 1.94 2.21 -8.92
CA LEU A 146 2.23 2.14 -7.50
C LEU A 146 1.63 3.33 -6.77
N ILE A 147 0.79 3.06 -5.76
CA ILE A 147 0.04 4.09 -5.06
C ILE A 147 0.73 4.59 -3.80
N SER A 148 0.81 5.92 -3.65
CA SER A 148 1.33 6.61 -2.45
C SER A 148 2.74 6.15 -2.02
N PRO A 149 3.75 6.09 -2.91
CA PRO A 149 5.08 5.58 -2.59
C PRO A 149 5.77 6.40 -1.51
N THR A 150 5.50 7.68 -1.40
CA THR A 150 6.10 8.58 -0.41
C THR A 150 5.60 8.31 1.01
N ASP A 151 4.28 8.20 1.19
CA ASP A 151 3.67 7.93 2.51
C ASP A 151 3.89 6.47 2.91
N LYS A 152 3.48 5.55 2.03
CA LYS A 152 3.46 4.12 2.32
C LYS A 152 4.83 3.46 2.14
N GLY A 153 5.75 4.11 1.47
CA GLY A 153 7.16 3.75 1.37
C GLY A 153 8.01 4.13 2.59
N GLY A 154 7.40 4.68 3.67
CA GLY A 154 8.12 4.96 4.91
C GLY A 154 7.92 6.34 5.52
N HIS A 155 6.83 7.05 5.22
CA HIS A 155 6.61 8.45 5.62
C HIS A 155 7.75 9.38 5.14
N LEU A 156 8.17 9.20 3.89
CA LEU A 156 9.38 9.80 3.33
C LEU A 156 9.36 11.34 3.20
N HIS A 157 8.23 11.99 3.48
CA HIS A 157 8.15 13.46 3.63
C HIS A 157 8.88 13.97 4.89
N SER A 158 9.05 13.11 5.89
CA SER A 158 9.71 13.44 7.16
C SER A 158 10.65 12.30 7.54
N PRO A 159 11.71 12.06 6.74
CA PRO A 159 12.61 10.94 6.94
C PRO A 159 13.45 11.13 8.21
N SER A 160 13.82 10.04 8.84
CA SER A 160 14.77 10.08 9.97
C SER A 160 16.15 10.58 9.51
N ALA A 161 16.93 11.15 10.44
CA ALA A 161 18.30 11.55 10.15
C ALA A 161 19.17 10.36 9.69
N ARG A 162 18.90 9.16 10.23
CA ARG A 162 19.57 7.93 9.82
C ARG A 162 19.22 7.55 8.39
N LEU A 163 17.94 7.60 8.02
CA LEU A 163 17.51 7.27 6.66
C LEU A 163 18.10 8.25 5.65
N LEU A 164 18.09 9.56 5.96
CA LEU A 164 18.77 10.57 5.13
C LEU A 164 20.24 10.24 4.90
N LYS A 165 20.97 9.90 5.97
CA LYS A 165 22.38 9.52 5.87
C LYS A 165 22.62 8.27 5.03
N LEU A 166 21.77 7.25 5.18
CA LEU A 166 21.88 6.00 4.42
C LEU A 166 21.56 6.17 2.94
N CYS A 167 20.66 7.09 2.61
CA CYS A 167 20.29 7.40 1.22
C CYS A 167 21.22 8.42 0.54
N ASP A 168 22.12 9.08 1.26
CA ASP A 168 23.04 10.07 0.68
C ASP A 168 23.72 9.54 -0.61
N PRO A 169 23.82 10.31 -1.70
CA PRO A 169 23.49 11.73 -1.85
C PRO A 169 22.01 12.03 -2.19
N LEU A 170 21.16 11.02 -2.31
CA LEU A 170 19.75 11.21 -2.67
C LEU A 170 18.87 11.45 -1.45
N HIS A 171 17.81 12.23 -1.64
CA HIS A 171 16.72 12.22 -0.68
C HIS A 171 15.99 10.86 -0.70
N PRO A 172 15.49 10.30 0.44
CA PRO A 172 14.76 9.02 0.46
C PRO A 172 13.56 8.93 -0.49
N ILE A 173 12.87 10.03 -0.78
CA ILE A 173 11.81 10.08 -1.81
C ILE A 173 12.42 9.77 -3.18
N VAL A 174 13.51 10.44 -3.57
CA VAL A 174 14.17 10.24 -4.85
C VAL A 174 14.65 8.79 -4.99
N PHE A 175 15.28 8.25 -3.96
CA PHE A 175 15.70 6.85 -3.93
C PHE A 175 14.53 5.88 -4.13
N ASN A 176 13.43 6.07 -3.38
CA ASN A 176 12.29 5.16 -3.47
C ASN A 176 11.56 5.28 -4.81
N ASP A 177 11.47 6.48 -5.40
CA ASP A 177 10.90 6.68 -6.72
C ASP A 177 11.76 6.02 -7.80
N LEU A 178 13.09 6.17 -7.74
CA LEU A 178 14.02 5.47 -8.64
C LEU A 178 13.92 3.96 -8.49
N PHE A 179 13.85 3.43 -7.26
CA PHE A 179 13.63 2.01 -7.02
C PHE A 179 12.35 1.52 -7.69
N CYS A 180 11.25 2.24 -7.52
CA CYS A 180 9.96 1.89 -8.10
C CYS A 180 9.97 1.97 -9.64
N LEU A 181 10.45 3.08 -10.20
CA LEU A 181 10.37 3.36 -11.62
C LEU A 181 11.44 2.64 -12.46
N SER A 182 12.52 2.16 -11.86
CA SER A 182 13.54 1.36 -12.56
C SER A 182 13.13 -0.10 -12.77
N ASP A 183 12.08 -0.58 -12.10
CA ASP A 183 11.54 -1.91 -12.36
C ASP A 183 10.70 -1.90 -13.67
N PRO A 184 11.08 -2.70 -14.69
CA PRO A 184 10.40 -2.67 -15.98
C PRO A 184 8.95 -3.18 -15.96
N ARG A 185 8.47 -3.67 -14.82
CA ARG A 185 7.07 -4.07 -14.61
C ARG A 185 6.20 -2.91 -14.12
N VAL A 186 6.81 -1.79 -13.70
CA VAL A 186 6.12 -0.61 -13.17
C VAL A 186 6.02 0.45 -14.27
N HIS A 187 4.81 0.95 -14.51
CA HIS A 187 4.55 1.97 -15.53
C HIS A 187 4.56 3.39 -14.95
N THR A 188 4.08 3.54 -13.72
CA THR A 188 4.01 4.85 -13.07
C THR A 188 3.83 4.74 -11.56
N ILE A 189 4.07 5.86 -10.88
CA ILE A 189 3.81 6.05 -9.45
C ILE A 189 2.79 7.16 -9.24
N SER A 190 1.89 6.99 -8.29
CA SER A 190 0.91 8.01 -7.91
C SER A 190 1.39 8.74 -6.66
N VAL A 191 1.83 9.98 -6.84
CA VAL A 191 2.37 10.81 -5.76
C VAL A 191 1.37 11.86 -5.32
N GLY A 192 1.26 12.07 -3.99
CA GLY A 192 0.46 13.13 -3.40
C GLY A 192 1.30 14.37 -3.15
N ALA A 193 0.73 15.55 -3.44
CA ALA A 193 1.34 16.84 -3.15
C ALA A 193 0.32 17.75 -2.46
N ALA A 194 0.73 18.40 -1.38
CA ALA A 194 -0.03 19.46 -0.71
C ALA A 194 0.36 20.84 -1.24
N ARG A 195 1.56 20.99 -1.76
CA ARG A 195 2.16 22.20 -2.32
C ARG A 195 2.89 21.89 -3.62
N PRO A 196 3.01 22.85 -4.55
CA PRO A 196 3.80 22.65 -5.77
C PRO A 196 5.25 22.22 -5.52
N SER A 197 5.87 22.69 -4.43
CA SER A 197 7.23 22.34 -4.04
C SER A 197 7.40 20.84 -3.70
N ASP A 198 6.34 20.14 -3.32
CA ASP A 198 6.40 18.72 -2.98
C ASP A 198 6.69 17.85 -4.21
N LEU A 199 6.44 18.37 -5.42
CA LEU A 199 6.75 17.69 -6.68
C LEU A 199 8.25 17.74 -7.06
N GLY A 200 9.03 18.64 -6.45
CA GLY A 200 10.44 18.86 -6.82
C GLY A 200 11.30 17.62 -6.74
N LEU A 201 11.18 16.83 -5.66
CA LEU A 201 11.94 15.58 -5.48
C LEU A 201 11.52 14.48 -6.47
N HIS A 202 10.24 14.44 -6.84
CA HIS A 202 9.76 13.49 -7.85
C HIS A 202 10.27 13.84 -9.25
N LEU A 203 10.36 15.13 -9.57
CA LEU A 203 10.98 15.60 -10.83
C LEU A 203 12.49 15.32 -10.86
N GLU A 204 13.18 15.46 -9.71
CA GLU A 204 14.60 15.06 -9.57
C GLU A 204 14.77 13.57 -9.88
N ALA A 205 13.91 12.71 -9.34
CA ALA A 205 13.94 11.27 -9.64
C ALA A 205 13.81 11.00 -11.14
N LEU A 206 12.88 11.66 -11.83
CA LEU A 206 12.73 11.51 -13.29
C LEU A 206 14.00 11.91 -14.05
N GLY A 207 14.71 12.95 -13.61
CA GLY A 207 15.97 13.38 -14.21
C GLY A 207 17.13 12.38 -14.00
N LEU A 208 17.00 11.45 -13.06
CA LEU A 208 18.04 10.47 -12.69
C LEU A 208 17.73 9.04 -13.17
N LEU A 209 16.64 8.80 -13.90
CA LEU A 209 16.19 7.45 -14.28
C LEU A 209 17.23 6.64 -15.04
N GLU A 210 18.01 7.26 -15.93
CA GLU A 210 19.09 6.59 -16.66
C GLU A 210 20.20 6.07 -15.72
N GLN A 211 20.40 6.73 -14.59
CA GLN A 211 21.41 6.39 -13.59
C GLN A 211 20.86 5.50 -12.48
N ALA A 212 19.54 5.23 -12.48
CA ALA A 212 18.84 4.54 -11.41
C ALA A 212 19.46 3.20 -11.01
N PRO A 213 19.89 2.30 -11.93
CA PRO A 213 20.45 1.01 -11.53
C PRO A 213 21.69 1.15 -10.62
N ALA A 214 22.60 2.06 -10.93
CA ALA A 214 23.79 2.27 -10.11
C ALA A 214 23.49 2.94 -8.77
N LEU A 215 22.66 3.99 -8.79
CA LEU A 215 22.27 4.74 -7.58
C LEU A 215 21.46 3.88 -6.62
N VAL A 216 20.46 3.15 -7.12
CA VAL A 216 19.60 2.28 -6.33
C VAL A 216 20.42 1.15 -5.69
N ASN A 217 21.28 0.47 -6.44
CA ASN A 217 22.10 -0.61 -5.90
C ASN A 217 23.04 -0.13 -4.78
N ALA A 218 23.74 0.96 -4.99
CA ALA A 218 24.68 1.51 -4.00
C ALA A 218 23.97 1.94 -2.69
N ILE A 219 22.76 2.53 -2.80
CA ILE A 219 21.97 2.92 -1.63
C ILE A 219 21.35 1.70 -0.97
N ALA A 220 20.82 0.75 -1.74
CA ALA A 220 20.25 -0.49 -1.22
C ALA A 220 21.29 -1.29 -0.40
N GLU A 221 22.54 -1.39 -0.87
CA GLU A 221 23.62 -2.03 -0.12
C GLU A 221 23.86 -1.33 1.24
N ARG A 222 23.91 0.01 1.27
CA ARG A 222 24.06 0.76 2.53
C ARG A 222 22.87 0.60 3.46
N LEU A 223 21.65 0.56 2.93
CA LEU A 223 20.43 0.31 3.71
C LEU A 223 20.46 -1.08 4.32
N GLN A 224 20.85 -2.12 3.57
CA GLN A 224 21.02 -3.48 4.06
C GLN A 224 22.13 -3.59 5.10
N GLN A 225 23.27 -2.95 4.86
CA GLN A 225 24.34 -2.89 5.83
C GLN A 225 23.90 -2.20 7.14
N GLY A 226 23.10 -1.12 7.02
CA GLY A 226 22.54 -0.42 8.18
C GLY A 226 21.56 -1.28 8.99
N LEU A 227 20.78 -2.17 8.36
CA LEU A 227 19.97 -3.18 9.04
C LEU A 227 20.86 -4.21 9.76
N LYS A 228 21.88 -4.73 9.06
CA LYS A 228 22.80 -5.74 9.59
C LYS A 228 23.55 -5.24 10.84
N GLU A 229 23.98 -3.98 10.84
CA GLU A 229 24.65 -3.35 11.99
C GLU A 229 23.76 -3.25 13.24
N ARG A 230 22.46 -3.05 13.07
CA ARG A 230 21.52 -2.84 14.17
C ARG A 230 20.85 -4.12 14.67
N LEU A 231 20.55 -5.04 13.76
CA LEU A 231 19.73 -6.23 14.04
C LEU A 231 20.53 -7.54 13.97
N GLY A 232 21.69 -7.50 13.33
CA GLY A 232 22.49 -8.69 13.06
C GLY A 232 22.02 -9.46 11.83
N GLU A 233 22.92 -10.22 11.24
CA GLU A 233 22.67 -10.97 10.01
C GLU A 233 21.68 -12.12 10.23
N SER A 234 21.77 -12.79 11.38
CA SER A 234 20.87 -13.92 11.71
C SER A 234 19.41 -13.47 11.74
N TRP A 235 19.11 -12.27 12.30
CA TRP A 235 17.77 -11.71 12.25
C TRP A 235 17.30 -11.53 10.81
N LEU A 236 18.07 -10.84 9.99
CA LEU A 236 17.68 -10.50 8.62
C LEU A 236 17.43 -11.74 7.75
N GLN A 237 18.13 -12.84 8.02
CA GLN A 237 17.99 -14.09 7.25
C GLN A 237 16.80 -14.94 7.71
N SER A 238 16.31 -14.77 8.94
CA SER A 238 15.41 -15.76 9.53
C SER A 238 14.25 -15.21 10.36
N TRP A 239 14.05 -13.89 10.50
CA TRP A 239 13.00 -13.37 11.36
C TRP A 239 11.58 -13.77 10.93
N GLN A 240 11.37 -14.08 9.65
CA GLN A 240 10.08 -14.52 9.11
C GLN A 240 9.86 -16.05 9.23
N GLN A 241 10.91 -16.81 9.50
CA GLN A 241 10.82 -18.26 9.48
C GLN A 241 9.97 -18.79 10.62
N GLY A 242 9.06 -19.72 10.28
CA GLY A 242 8.23 -20.42 11.24
C GLY A 242 7.19 -19.53 11.97
N LEU A 243 6.91 -18.33 11.44
CA LEU A 243 5.83 -17.50 11.97
C LEU A 243 4.46 -18.04 11.53
N PRO A 244 3.50 -18.15 12.43
CA PRO A 244 2.12 -18.47 12.05
C PRO A 244 1.49 -17.30 11.29
N SER A 245 0.43 -17.59 10.52
CA SER A 245 -0.41 -16.53 9.95
C SER A 245 -1.09 -15.75 11.09
N TRP A 246 -1.54 -14.53 10.80
CA TRP A 246 -2.22 -13.73 11.83
C TRP A 246 -3.51 -14.40 12.32
N SER A 247 -4.23 -15.13 11.46
CA SER A 247 -5.45 -15.85 11.81
C SER A 247 -5.20 -17.06 12.72
N ASP A 248 -4.00 -17.65 12.64
CA ASP A 248 -3.60 -18.81 13.44
C ASP A 248 -2.84 -18.42 14.71
N THR A 249 -2.53 -17.14 14.85
CA THR A 249 -1.87 -16.61 16.04
C THR A 249 -2.88 -16.37 17.16
N PRO A 250 -2.58 -16.75 18.42
CA PRO A 250 -3.42 -16.44 19.56
C PRO A 250 -3.78 -14.94 19.61
N GLY A 251 -5.08 -14.62 19.81
CA GLY A 251 -5.59 -13.26 19.83
C GLY A 251 -5.50 -12.53 18.49
N GLU A 252 -5.33 -13.25 17.39
CA GLU A 252 -5.17 -12.72 16.02
C GLU A 252 -4.02 -11.70 15.90
N ILE A 253 -2.98 -11.82 16.70
CA ILE A 253 -1.82 -10.91 16.67
C ILE A 253 -1.07 -11.10 15.36
N ASN A 254 -0.90 -10.02 14.57
CA ASN A 254 -0.19 -10.10 13.31
C ASN A 254 1.33 -10.01 13.50
N LEU A 255 1.93 -11.14 13.87
CA LEU A 255 3.37 -11.25 14.11
C LEU A 255 4.22 -10.85 12.89
N PRO A 256 3.93 -11.32 11.65
CA PRO A 256 4.71 -10.91 10.49
C PRO A 256 4.78 -9.39 10.32
N VAL A 257 3.66 -8.68 10.44
CA VAL A 257 3.64 -7.22 10.34
C VAL A 257 4.38 -6.56 11.51
N LEU A 258 4.16 -7.02 12.74
CA LEU A 258 4.82 -6.43 13.91
C LEU A 258 6.33 -6.58 13.87
N LEU A 259 6.85 -7.73 13.46
CA LEU A 259 8.30 -7.94 13.34
C LEU A 259 8.90 -7.19 12.16
N TRP A 260 8.15 -7.02 11.06
CA TRP A 260 8.53 -6.12 9.97
C TRP A 260 8.62 -4.66 10.46
N LEU A 261 7.62 -4.17 11.21
CA LEU A 261 7.66 -2.83 11.79
C LEU A 261 8.82 -2.65 12.77
N HIS A 262 9.10 -3.67 13.60
CA HIS A 262 10.27 -3.70 14.46
C HIS A 262 11.57 -3.56 13.66
N THR A 263 11.69 -4.31 12.57
CA THR A 263 12.88 -4.27 11.70
C THR A 263 13.09 -2.88 11.10
N LEU A 264 12.04 -2.26 10.58
CA LEU A 264 12.11 -0.91 10.02
C LEU A 264 12.43 0.17 11.07
N PHE A 265 11.79 0.05 12.25
CA PHE A 265 12.00 0.97 13.35
C PHE A 265 13.42 0.88 13.88
N GLN A 266 13.90 -0.32 14.21
CA GLN A 266 15.25 -0.50 14.75
C GLN A 266 16.34 -0.23 13.72
N GLY A 267 16.14 -0.64 12.47
CA GLY A 267 17.17 -0.57 11.43
C GLY A 267 17.36 0.83 10.85
N TRP A 268 16.26 1.52 10.55
CA TRP A 268 16.29 2.79 9.82
C TRP A 268 15.63 3.96 10.56
N ASP A 269 15.29 3.77 11.84
CA ASP A 269 14.60 4.76 12.67
C ASP A 269 13.25 5.23 12.05
N LEU A 270 12.52 4.33 11.37
CA LEU A 270 11.21 4.62 10.78
C LEU A 270 10.09 4.62 11.84
N GLU A 271 10.28 5.35 12.93
CA GLU A 271 9.40 5.34 14.08
C GLU A 271 7.97 5.82 13.77
N SER A 272 7.83 6.96 13.11
CA SER A 272 6.51 7.53 12.77
C SER A 272 5.70 6.62 11.84
N PHE A 273 6.38 5.97 10.90
CA PHE A 273 5.78 4.99 10.02
C PHE A 273 5.34 3.74 10.79
N ALA A 274 6.24 3.17 11.60
CA ALA A 274 5.94 1.99 12.40
C ALA A 274 4.76 2.24 13.35
N GLN A 275 4.73 3.39 14.01
CA GLN A 275 3.64 3.81 14.89
C GLN A 275 2.29 3.90 14.16
N ALA A 276 2.26 4.56 13.00
CA ALA A 276 1.04 4.70 12.21
C ALA A 276 0.50 3.34 11.75
N ARG A 277 1.38 2.43 11.28
CA ARG A 277 0.99 1.09 10.81
C ARG A 277 0.62 0.16 11.97
N TYR A 278 1.30 0.25 13.12
CA TYR A 278 0.90 -0.43 14.35
C TYR A 278 -0.53 -0.08 14.75
N GLY A 279 -0.91 1.18 14.64
CA GLY A 279 -2.26 1.64 14.95
C GLY A 279 -3.35 1.17 13.98
N LEU A 280 -3.00 0.76 12.75
CA LEU A 280 -3.96 0.18 11.81
C LEU A 280 -4.36 -1.26 12.18
N LEU A 281 -3.48 -2.00 12.85
CA LEU A 281 -3.75 -3.35 13.32
C LEU A 281 -4.88 -3.34 14.36
N GLY A 282 -5.96 -4.07 14.06
CA GLY A 282 -7.16 -4.11 14.89
C GLY A 282 -8.22 -3.05 14.58
N ASN A 283 -8.01 -2.23 13.57
CA ASN A 283 -8.93 -1.17 13.15
C ASN A 283 -9.57 -1.41 11.75
N GLY A 284 -9.65 -2.67 11.31
CA GLY A 284 -10.31 -3.05 10.06
C GLY A 284 -9.54 -2.70 8.79
N SER A 285 -8.23 -2.52 8.87
CA SER A 285 -7.39 -2.30 7.68
C SER A 285 -7.22 -3.60 6.90
N HIS A 286 -7.53 -3.58 5.61
CA HIS A 286 -7.26 -4.70 4.71
C HIS A 286 -5.77 -4.89 4.43
N TRP A 287 -4.98 -3.80 4.48
CA TRP A 287 -3.53 -3.85 4.29
C TRP A 287 -2.80 -4.44 5.49
N PHE A 288 -3.32 -4.20 6.71
CA PHE A 288 -2.78 -4.71 7.97
C PHE A 288 -3.91 -5.42 8.75
N PRO A 289 -4.29 -6.64 8.34
CA PRO A 289 -5.31 -7.42 9.03
C PRO A 289 -4.80 -7.88 10.40
N GLY A 290 -5.72 -8.39 11.23
CA GLY A 290 -5.39 -8.89 12.56
C GLY A 290 -5.21 -7.79 13.60
N ARG A 291 -4.50 -8.10 14.68
CA ARG A 291 -4.35 -7.26 15.88
C ARG A 291 -2.89 -6.90 16.14
N ASN A 292 -2.71 -5.80 16.86
CA ASN A 292 -1.38 -5.38 17.32
C ASN A 292 -1.00 -6.04 18.67
N ALA A 293 0.20 -5.73 19.15
CA ALA A 293 0.73 -6.29 20.40
C ALA A 293 -0.01 -5.86 21.68
N ASN A 294 -1.01 -4.98 21.60
CA ASN A 294 -1.82 -4.62 22.79
C ASN A 294 -2.58 -5.82 23.36
N ARG A 295 -2.88 -6.84 22.54
CA ARG A 295 -3.48 -8.11 22.99
C ARG A 295 -2.54 -8.98 23.80
N PHE A 296 -1.24 -8.83 23.63
CA PHE A 296 -0.24 -9.57 24.38
C PHE A 296 -0.13 -9.03 25.80
N GLU A 297 -0.27 -9.92 26.80
CA GLU A 297 -0.27 -9.55 28.22
C GLU A 297 -1.21 -8.36 28.52
N ALA A 298 -2.37 -8.34 27.90
CA ALA A 298 -3.39 -7.35 28.19
C ALA A 298 -3.96 -7.56 29.59
N GLY A 299 -4.45 -6.47 30.20
CA GLY A 299 -5.06 -6.56 31.52
C GLY A 299 -6.33 -7.43 31.53
N PRO A 300 -6.81 -7.83 32.71
CA PRO A 300 -7.94 -8.77 32.87
C PRO A 300 -9.26 -8.24 32.31
N THR A 301 -9.36 -6.97 31.97
CA THR A 301 -10.54 -6.34 31.36
C THR A 301 -10.57 -6.44 29.83
N GLU A 302 -9.46 -6.84 29.21
CA GLU A 302 -9.38 -6.99 27.76
C GLU A 302 -9.83 -8.40 27.33
N PRO A 303 -10.89 -8.52 26.52
CA PRO A 303 -11.28 -9.81 25.98
C PRO A 303 -10.17 -10.37 25.08
N ALA A 304 -9.89 -11.66 25.21
CA ALA A 304 -8.85 -12.37 24.45
C ALA A 304 -7.40 -11.86 24.69
N ALA A 305 -7.06 -11.55 25.94
CA ALA A 305 -5.66 -11.37 26.33
C ALA A 305 -4.84 -12.63 26.06
N VAL A 306 -3.66 -12.46 25.45
CA VAL A 306 -2.75 -13.56 25.12
C VAL A 306 -1.64 -13.63 26.13
N SER A 307 -1.46 -14.79 26.76
CA SER A 307 -0.35 -15.05 27.67
C SER A 307 0.95 -15.35 26.91
N GLU A 308 2.09 -15.19 27.58
CA GLU A 308 3.41 -15.56 27.01
C GLU A 308 3.46 -17.05 26.67
N ALA A 309 2.89 -17.92 27.49
CA ALA A 309 2.86 -19.37 27.23
C ALA A 309 2.12 -19.71 25.91
N GLN A 310 0.95 -19.11 25.68
CA GLN A 310 0.21 -19.29 24.41
C GLN A 310 0.98 -18.78 23.21
N LEU A 311 1.67 -17.65 23.35
CA LEU A 311 2.49 -17.09 22.27
C LEU A 311 3.68 -17.98 21.96
N LEU A 312 4.40 -18.46 22.99
CA LEU A 312 5.54 -19.38 22.80
C LEU A 312 5.13 -20.70 22.16
N GLU A 313 3.96 -21.22 22.51
CA GLU A 313 3.40 -22.41 21.85
C GLU A 313 3.18 -22.19 20.35
N ALA A 314 2.61 -21.03 19.97
CA ALA A 314 2.38 -20.70 18.56
C ALA A 314 3.70 -20.44 17.77
N LEU A 315 4.79 -20.12 18.48
CA LEU A 315 6.11 -19.79 17.90
C LEU A 315 7.10 -20.97 17.88
N GLN A 316 6.67 -22.19 18.16
CA GLN A 316 7.60 -23.36 18.26
C GLN A 316 8.46 -23.59 17.02
N ALA A 317 7.98 -23.20 15.82
CA ALA A 317 8.74 -23.32 14.58
C ALA A 317 9.66 -22.14 14.28
N SER A 318 9.57 -21.05 15.06
CA SER A 318 10.38 -19.84 14.84
C SER A 318 11.74 -19.96 15.55
N PRO A 319 12.86 -19.64 14.88
CA PRO A 319 14.16 -19.55 15.55
C PRO A 319 14.24 -18.40 16.57
N TRP A 320 13.26 -17.49 16.55
CA TRP A 320 13.17 -16.32 17.44
C TRP A 320 12.07 -16.45 18.49
N GLN A 321 11.64 -17.69 18.78
CA GLN A 321 10.57 -17.96 19.74
C GLN A 321 10.75 -17.22 21.08
N GLN A 322 11.99 -17.17 21.61
CA GLN A 322 12.29 -16.61 22.92
C GLN A 322 12.40 -15.07 22.90
N GLU A 323 12.76 -14.47 21.77
CA GLU A 323 12.99 -13.03 21.63
C GLU A 323 11.73 -12.27 21.27
N ILE A 324 10.80 -12.88 20.51
CA ILE A 324 9.56 -12.24 20.02
C ILE A 324 8.70 -11.68 21.15
N PRO A 325 8.47 -12.35 22.30
CA PRO A 325 7.74 -11.74 23.41
C PRO A 325 8.31 -10.42 23.89
N GLY A 326 9.64 -10.31 23.98
CA GLY A 326 10.34 -9.07 24.31
C GLY A 326 10.12 -7.96 23.29
N ILE A 327 10.13 -8.31 22.00
CA ILE A 327 9.85 -7.37 20.91
C ILE A 327 8.41 -6.86 20.99
N LEU A 328 7.43 -7.72 21.24
CA LEU A 328 6.04 -7.32 21.39
C LEU A 328 5.82 -6.37 22.58
N ARG A 329 6.48 -6.63 23.72
CA ARG A 329 6.47 -5.72 24.88
C ARG A 329 7.04 -4.34 24.52
N GLN A 330 8.16 -4.31 23.77
CA GLN A 330 8.79 -3.07 23.31
C GLN A 330 7.85 -2.28 22.39
N LEU A 331 7.26 -2.92 21.37
CA LEU A 331 6.32 -2.27 20.44
C LEU A 331 5.07 -1.77 21.16
N LYS A 332 4.51 -2.57 22.09
CA LYS A 332 3.37 -2.18 22.93
C LYS A 332 3.69 -0.98 23.80
N ALA A 333 4.81 -0.98 24.50
CA ALA A 333 5.25 0.13 25.34
C ALA A 333 5.46 1.42 24.51
N ARG A 334 5.98 1.30 23.28
CA ARG A 334 6.27 2.45 22.43
C ARG A 334 5.05 3.00 21.70
N PHE A 335 4.19 2.14 21.18
CA PHE A 335 3.10 2.50 20.26
C PHE A 335 1.69 2.21 20.79
N GLY A 336 1.55 1.41 21.85
CA GLY A 336 0.27 0.88 22.30
C GLY A 336 -0.71 1.90 22.90
N HIS A 337 -0.24 3.06 23.32
CA HIS A 337 -1.05 4.07 24.01
C HIS A 337 -1.64 5.15 23.12
N GLN A 338 -1.36 5.12 21.82
CA GLN A 338 -1.77 6.18 20.91
C GLN A 338 -3.09 5.84 20.21
N LYS A 339 -4.08 6.73 20.36
CA LYS A 339 -5.29 6.70 19.56
C LYS A 339 -4.93 7.12 18.13
N VAL A 340 -5.01 6.21 17.18
CA VAL A 340 -4.91 6.55 15.76
C VAL A 340 -6.14 7.37 15.39
N LYS A 341 -5.94 8.62 14.94
CA LYS A 341 -6.99 9.34 14.24
C LYS A 341 -7.24 8.58 12.94
N ARG A 342 -8.41 7.95 12.79
CA ARG A 342 -8.87 7.51 11.46
C ARG A 342 -8.83 8.76 10.57
N LEU A 343 -8.11 8.71 9.48
CA LEU A 343 -8.42 9.55 8.34
C LEU A 343 -9.83 9.12 7.95
N GLY A 344 -10.79 10.00 8.12
CA GLY A 344 -12.20 9.70 7.87
C GLY A 344 -12.42 9.17 6.46
N PRO A 345 -13.60 8.57 6.23
CA PRO A 345 -13.96 7.99 4.94
C PRO A 345 -13.90 9.02 3.81
#